data_76202fd2f8910c2b3a1c2f770d464dca
#
_entry.id   76202fd2f8910c2b3a1c2f770d464dca
#
_cell.length_a   1.000
_cell.length_b   1.000
_cell.length_c   1.000
_cell.angle_alpha   90.00
_cell.angle_beta   90.00
_cell.angle_gamma   90.00
#
_symmetry.space_group_name_H-M   'P 1'
#
loop_
_entity.id
_entity.type
_entity.pdbx_description
1 polymer ?
#
loop_
_entity_poly.entity_id
_entity_poly.type
_entity_poly.pdbx_seq_one_letter_code
_entity_poly.pdbx_strand_id
1 'polypeptide(L)'
;LDWMLSIPWKKFSKLKHDLGAAESILNEDHYGLEKVKERILEYLAVQERTKSMKGPILCLFGPPGVGKTSLAKSIARATGRKYVRISLGGVRDEAEVRGHRRTYIGSMPGKILQAMKKAQSSNALILLDEVDKMGTDFRGDPASALLEVLDPEQNATFNDHY
;
A
#
# COMPACT_ATOMS: atom_id res chain seq x y z
N LEU A 1 -5.56 -19.89 13.51
CA LEU A 1 -4.88 -19.17 14.60
C LEU A 1 -3.57 -18.54 14.15
N ASP A 2 -2.74 -19.23 13.35
CA ASP A 2 -1.41 -18.76 12.93
C ASP A 2 -1.46 -17.42 12.19
N TRP A 3 -2.42 -17.22 11.32
CA TRP A 3 -2.63 -15.94 10.63
C TRP A 3 -2.94 -14.82 11.62
N MET A 4 -3.87 -15.01 12.54
CA MET A 4 -4.26 -13.99 13.52
C MET A 4 -3.11 -13.60 14.44
N LEU A 5 -2.28 -14.57 14.84
CA LEU A 5 -1.13 -14.34 15.71
C LEU A 5 0.07 -13.72 14.97
N SER A 6 0.17 -13.96 13.66
CA SER A 6 1.31 -13.50 12.86
C SER A 6 1.15 -12.09 12.27
N ILE A 7 -0.06 -11.53 12.28
CA ILE A 7 -0.31 -10.17 11.82
C ILE A 7 0.16 -9.17 12.90
N PRO A 8 0.93 -8.14 12.51
CA PRO A 8 1.51 -7.19 13.45
C PRO A 8 0.51 -6.10 13.87
N TRP A 9 -0.57 -6.43 14.58
CA TRP A 9 -1.69 -5.54 14.92
C TRP A 9 -1.28 -4.23 15.61
N LYS A 10 -0.27 -4.27 16.47
CA LYS A 10 0.19 -3.13 17.28
C LYS A 10 1.69 -2.83 17.08
N LYS A 11 2.30 -3.36 16.04
CA LYS A 11 3.72 -3.19 15.77
C LYS A 11 3.92 -2.12 14.69
N PHE A 12 4.45 -0.99 15.09
CA PHE A 12 4.70 0.15 14.20
C PHE A 12 6.19 0.35 13.95
N SER A 13 6.54 0.69 12.72
CA SER A 13 7.88 1.18 12.38
C SER A 13 8.01 2.62 12.89
N LYS A 14 9.19 2.99 13.39
CA LYS A 14 9.49 4.38 13.77
C LYS A 14 9.56 5.22 12.52
N LEU A 15 8.69 6.22 12.44
CA LEU A 15 8.64 7.14 11.31
C LEU A 15 9.78 8.15 11.39
N LYS A 16 10.32 8.51 10.24
CA LYS A 16 11.26 9.61 10.06
C LYS A 16 10.49 10.80 9.50
N HIS A 17 10.68 11.96 10.09
CA HIS A 17 10.02 13.20 9.73
C HIS A 17 11.06 14.26 9.34
N ASP A 18 11.98 13.92 8.45
CA ASP A 18 13.03 14.82 7.97
C ASP A 18 12.87 15.00 6.45
N LEU A 19 12.31 16.14 6.06
CA LEU A 19 12.08 16.47 4.65
C LEU A 19 13.39 16.65 3.88
N GLY A 20 14.43 17.21 4.50
CA GLY A 20 15.73 17.36 3.87
C GLY A 20 16.41 16.02 3.59
N ALA A 21 16.31 15.07 4.53
CA ALA A 21 16.78 13.71 4.31
C ALA A 21 15.94 12.99 3.24
N ALA A 22 14.64 13.23 3.19
CA ALA A 22 13.76 12.66 2.16
C ALA A 22 14.12 13.17 0.77
N GLU A 23 14.36 14.46 0.62
CA GLU A 23 14.81 15.07 -0.63
C GLU A 23 16.15 14.49 -1.09
N SER A 24 17.11 14.36 -0.18
CA SER A 24 18.43 13.79 -0.47
C SER A 24 18.30 12.35 -0.97
N ILE A 25 17.46 11.52 -0.35
CA ILE A 25 17.20 10.14 -0.75
C ILE A 25 16.57 10.07 -2.14
N LEU A 26 15.58 10.92 -2.44
CA LEU A 26 14.93 10.97 -3.74
C LEU A 26 15.90 11.40 -4.83
N ASN A 27 16.80 12.33 -4.56
CA ASN A 27 17.80 12.80 -5.50
C ASN A 27 18.91 11.78 -5.74
N GLU A 28 19.31 11.03 -4.71
CA GLU A 28 20.29 9.95 -4.80
C GLU A 28 19.75 8.78 -5.65
N ASP A 29 18.50 8.38 -5.42
CA ASP A 29 17.92 7.21 -6.05
C ASP A 29 17.40 7.47 -7.48
N HIS A 30 17.06 8.73 -7.81
CA HIS A 30 16.40 9.08 -9.07
C HIS A 30 17.00 10.34 -9.69
N TYR A 31 17.40 10.22 -10.94
CA TYR A 31 17.83 11.36 -11.75
C TYR A 31 16.62 12.07 -12.39
N GLY A 32 16.60 13.39 -12.35
CA GLY A 32 15.50 14.19 -12.89
C GLY A 32 14.19 13.99 -12.11
N LEU A 33 13.06 14.00 -12.81
CA LEU A 33 11.71 13.83 -12.22
C LEU A 33 11.37 14.92 -11.20
N GLU A 34 11.83 16.16 -11.40
CA GLU A 34 11.74 17.27 -10.42
C GLU A 34 10.29 17.49 -9.93
N LYS A 35 9.31 17.57 -10.86
CA LYS A 35 7.90 17.75 -10.52
C LYS A 35 7.32 16.60 -9.68
N VAL A 36 7.78 15.37 -9.94
CA VAL A 36 7.33 14.19 -9.17
C VAL A 36 7.92 14.22 -7.78
N LYS A 37 9.20 14.53 -7.65
CA LYS A 37 9.89 14.67 -6.35
C LYS A 37 9.28 15.78 -5.51
N GLU A 38 9.05 16.95 -6.11
CA GLU A 38 8.38 18.08 -5.45
C GLU A 38 7.01 17.66 -4.90
N ARG A 39 6.19 16.99 -5.72
CA ARG A 39 4.88 16.50 -5.28
C ARG A 39 4.96 15.47 -4.15
N ILE A 40 5.95 14.60 -4.17
CA ILE A 40 6.18 13.65 -3.08
C ILE A 40 6.59 14.40 -1.79
N LEU A 41 7.47 15.37 -1.89
CA LEU A 41 7.91 16.16 -0.72
C LEU A 41 6.77 17.00 -0.13
N GLU A 42 5.93 17.61 -0.97
CA GLU A 42 4.71 18.29 -0.52
C GLU A 42 3.79 17.35 0.26
N TYR A 43 3.55 16.15 -0.28
CA TYR A 43 2.75 15.12 0.38
C TYR A 43 3.32 14.74 1.75
N LEU A 44 4.62 14.51 1.83
CA LEU A 44 5.30 14.18 3.09
C LEU A 44 5.23 15.33 4.10
N ALA A 45 5.38 16.58 3.64
CA ALA A 45 5.26 17.78 4.48
C ALA A 45 3.85 17.92 5.09
N VAL A 46 2.82 17.66 4.30
CA VAL A 46 1.43 17.66 4.79
C VAL A 46 1.21 16.57 5.83
N GLN A 47 1.71 15.37 5.59
CA GLN A 47 1.61 14.26 6.57
C GLN A 47 2.31 14.59 7.89
N GLU A 48 3.48 15.23 7.83
CA GLU A 48 4.20 15.65 9.03
C GLU A 48 3.42 16.69 9.85
N ARG A 49 2.84 17.69 9.18
CA ARG A 49 2.08 18.76 9.85
C ARG A 49 0.78 18.28 10.45
N THR A 50 0.05 17.40 9.76
CA THR A 50 -1.24 16.91 10.23
C THR A 50 -1.10 15.83 11.29
N LYS A 51 0.06 15.21 11.42
CA LYS A 51 0.32 14.03 12.26
C LYS A 51 -0.73 12.92 12.04
N SER A 52 -1.40 12.97 10.90
CA SER A 52 -2.46 12.04 10.52
C SER A 52 -1.97 11.09 9.45
N MET A 53 -2.24 9.82 9.64
CA MET A 53 -2.03 8.81 8.60
C MET A 53 -3.16 8.80 7.55
N LYS A 54 -4.23 9.55 7.81
CA LYS A 54 -5.35 9.73 6.87
C LYS A 54 -5.01 10.84 5.87
N GLY A 55 -4.14 10.54 4.95
CA GLY A 55 -3.77 11.44 3.85
C GLY A 55 -4.29 10.92 2.52
N PRO A 56 -4.28 11.76 1.47
CA PRO A 56 -4.60 11.31 0.12
C PRO A 56 -3.62 10.21 -0.33
N ILE A 57 -4.10 9.33 -1.18
CA ILE A 57 -3.29 8.25 -1.74
C ILE A 57 -2.48 8.81 -2.91
N LEU A 58 -1.18 8.54 -2.94
CA LEU A 58 -0.34 8.89 -4.07
C LEU A 58 -0.58 7.92 -5.23
N CYS A 59 -1.04 8.44 -6.35
CA CYS A 59 -1.19 7.68 -7.58
C CYS A 59 -0.08 8.05 -8.56
N LEU A 60 0.76 7.08 -8.93
CA LEU A 60 1.84 7.23 -9.89
C LEU A 60 1.40 6.70 -11.26
N PHE A 61 1.17 7.58 -12.19
CA PHE A 61 0.79 7.27 -13.57
C PHE A 61 1.97 7.51 -14.52
N GLY A 62 2.14 6.63 -15.51
CA GLY A 62 3.19 6.78 -16.52
C GLY A 62 3.52 5.48 -17.24
N PRO A 63 4.33 5.54 -18.31
CA PRO A 63 4.71 4.37 -19.09
C PRO A 63 5.49 3.34 -18.25
N PRO A 64 5.60 2.09 -18.71
CA PRO A 64 6.43 1.09 -18.05
C PRO A 64 7.90 1.52 -18.04
N GLY A 65 8.65 1.11 -17.03
CA GLY A 65 10.11 1.33 -16.96
C GLY A 65 10.56 2.70 -16.44
N VAL A 66 9.66 3.65 -16.16
CA VAL A 66 10.03 5.00 -15.66
C VAL A 66 10.38 5.05 -14.18
N GLY A 67 10.37 3.93 -13.47
CA GLY A 67 10.80 3.89 -12.07
C GLY A 67 9.68 4.08 -11.03
N LYS A 68 8.40 3.86 -11.38
CA LYS A 68 7.29 3.97 -10.40
C LYS A 68 7.50 3.12 -9.14
N THR A 69 7.93 1.88 -9.32
CA THR A 69 8.18 0.95 -8.21
C THR A 69 9.39 1.36 -7.37
N SER A 70 10.44 1.88 -7.98
CA SER A 70 11.63 2.37 -7.27
C SER A 70 11.33 3.65 -6.49
N LEU A 71 10.51 4.56 -7.02
CA LEU A 71 10.02 5.73 -6.29
C LEU A 71 9.30 5.35 -4.99
N ALA A 72 8.43 4.34 -5.04
CA ALA A 72 7.74 3.87 -3.84
C ALA A 72 8.71 3.30 -2.78
N LYS A 73 9.77 2.61 -3.20
CA LYS A 73 10.84 2.15 -2.29
C LYS A 73 11.58 3.32 -1.64
N SER A 74 11.90 4.35 -2.43
CA SER A 74 12.60 5.54 -1.93
C SER A 74 11.73 6.32 -0.94
N ILE A 75 10.42 6.43 -1.17
CA ILE A 75 9.47 7.01 -0.22
C ILE A 75 9.44 6.21 1.09
N ALA A 76 9.41 4.88 1.00
CA ALA A 76 9.44 4.04 2.20
C ALA A 76 10.74 4.22 2.99
N ARG A 77 11.89 4.29 2.30
CA ARG A 77 13.21 4.56 2.91
C ARG A 77 13.24 5.93 3.58
N ALA A 78 12.73 6.96 2.91
CA ALA A 78 12.67 8.32 3.40
C ALA A 78 11.81 8.47 4.66
N THR A 79 10.68 7.77 4.70
CA THR A 79 9.74 7.80 5.83
C THR A 79 10.05 6.81 6.95
N GLY A 80 11.01 5.91 6.76
CA GLY A 80 11.33 4.84 7.71
C GLY A 80 10.28 3.73 7.77
N ARG A 81 9.40 3.64 6.78
CA ARG A 81 8.36 2.60 6.70
C ARG A 81 8.89 1.31 6.08
N LYS A 82 8.34 0.19 6.49
CA LYS A 82 8.54 -1.08 5.77
C LYS A 82 7.81 -1.01 4.43
N TYR A 83 8.41 -1.57 3.39
CA TYR A 83 7.88 -1.58 2.04
C TYR A 83 7.34 -2.95 1.66
N VAL A 84 6.14 -3.00 1.11
CA VAL A 84 5.58 -4.20 0.48
C VAL A 84 4.91 -3.83 -0.83
N ARG A 85 5.14 -4.64 -1.85
CA ARG A 85 4.45 -4.55 -3.15
C ARG A 85 3.39 -5.64 -3.24
N ILE A 86 2.20 -5.25 -3.65
CA ILE A 86 1.10 -6.14 -4.04
C ILE A 86 0.86 -5.94 -5.53
N SER A 87 1.05 -6.98 -6.33
CA SER A 87 0.62 -6.96 -7.73
C SER A 87 -0.86 -7.31 -7.81
N LEU A 88 -1.64 -6.43 -8.43
CA LEU A 88 -3.06 -6.61 -8.68
C LEU A 88 -3.35 -7.04 -10.14
N GLY A 89 -2.29 -7.10 -10.96
CA GLY A 89 -2.41 -7.60 -12.33
C GLY A 89 -2.89 -9.06 -12.35
N GLY A 90 -3.98 -9.30 -13.06
CA GLY A 90 -4.58 -10.63 -13.17
C GLY A 90 -5.52 -11.02 -12.02
N VAL A 91 -5.70 -10.18 -11.00
CA VAL A 91 -6.72 -10.38 -9.96
C VAL A 91 -8.09 -10.24 -10.58
N ARG A 92 -8.95 -11.23 -10.38
CA ARG A 92 -10.32 -11.28 -10.90
C ARG A 92 -11.35 -11.62 -9.83
N ASP A 93 -10.94 -12.28 -8.76
CA ASP A 93 -11.78 -12.71 -7.66
C ASP A 93 -11.72 -11.69 -6.52
N GLU A 94 -12.88 -11.21 -6.08
CA GLU A 94 -13.00 -10.31 -4.93
C GLU A 94 -12.39 -10.92 -3.66
N ALA A 95 -12.46 -12.25 -3.50
CA ALA A 95 -11.88 -12.95 -2.36
C ALA A 95 -10.35 -12.84 -2.28
N GLU A 96 -9.65 -12.51 -3.38
CA GLU A 96 -8.21 -12.21 -3.31
C GLU A 96 -7.92 -10.93 -2.51
N VAL A 97 -8.85 -9.97 -2.50
CA VAL A 97 -8.74 -8.72 -1.72
C VAL A 97 -9.34 -8.90 -0.33
N ARG A 98 -10.55 -9.47 -0.25
CA ARG A 98 -11.32 -9.63 1.01
C ARG A 98 -11.04 -10.90 1.79
N GLY A 99 -10.24 -11.83 1.25
CA GLY A 99 -10.04 -13.14 1.86
C GLY A 99 -11.19 -14.11 1.65
N HIS A 100 -10.92 -15.38 1.89
CA HIS A 100 -11.89 -16.47 1.80
C HIS A 100 -12.40 -16.83 3.19
N ARG A 101 -13.69 -17.15 3.29
CA ARG A 101 -14.27 -17.64 4.55
C ARG A 101 -13.54 -18.90 5.02
N ARG A 102 -13.24 -18.98 6.31
CA ARG A 102 -12.50 -20.13 6.93
C ARG A 102 -13.14 -21.48 6.74
N THR A 103 -14.41 -21.51 6.40
CA THR A 103 -15.15 -22.77 6.13
C THR A 103 -14.68 -23.46 4.85
N TYR A 104 -13.97 -22.75 3.97
CA TYR A 104 -13.44 -23.34 2.74
C TYR A 104 -12.05 -23.93 2.94
N ILE A 105 -11.82 -25.11 2.36
CA ILE A 105 -10.49 -25.75 2.36
C ILE A 105 -9.52 -24.85 1.57
N GLY A 106 -8.35 -24.57 2.17
CA GLY A 106 -7.38 -23.68 1.55
C GLY A 106 -7.69 -22.19 1.70
N SER A 107 -8.65 -21.82 2.58
CA SER A 107 -8.97 -20.42 2.86
C SER A 107 -7.75 -19.65 3.34
N MET A 108 -7.60 -18.42 2.84
CA MET A 108 -6.54 -17.49 3.21
C MET A 108 -7.13 -16.08 3.38
N PRO A 109 -6.50 -15.26 4.23
CA PRO A 109 -6.84 -13.84 4.31
C PRO A 109 -6.52 -13.12 2.98
N GLY A 110 -7.14 -11.98 2.77
CA GLY A 110 -6.92 -11.15 1.59
C GLY A 110 -5.48 -10.62 1.48
N LYS A 111 -5.14 -10.17 0.28
CA LYS A 111 -3.78 -9.68 -0.05
C LYS A 111 -3.31 -8.55 0.86
N ILE A 112 -4.21 -7.74 1.40
CA ILE A 112 -3.86 -6.65 2.31
C ILE A 112 -3.30 -7.20 3.63
N LEU A 113 -4.01 -8.15 4.26
CA LEU A 113 -3.53 -8.78 5.50
C LEU A 113 -2.26 -9.60 5.28
N GLN A 114 -2.16 -10.28 4.14
CA GLN A 114 -0.93 -10.97 3.76
C GLN A 114 0.27 -10.01 3.63
N ALA A 115 0.04 -8.83 3.05
CA ALA A 115 1.07 -7.79 2.93
C ALA A 115 1.49 -7.26 4.31
N MET A 116 0.55 -7.02 5.22
CA MET A 116 0.86 -6.61 6.60
C MET A 116 1.71 -7.66 7.33
N LYS A 117 1.35 -8.94 7.20
CA LYS A 117 2.15 -10.05 7.74
C LYS A 117 3.56 -10.04 7.18
N LYS A 118 3.72 -9.86 5.85
CA LYS A 118 5.03 -9.80 5.18
C LYS A 118 5.84 -8.60 5.63
N ALA A 119 5.21 -7.44 5.81
CA ALA A 119 5.85 -6.21 6.28
C ALA A 119 6.31 -6.31 7.74
N GLN A 120 5.67 -7.13 8.56
CA GLN A 120 5.88 -7.19 10.01
C GLN A 120 5.68 -5.82 10.70
N SER A 121 4.80 -4.98 10.13
CA SER A 121 4.48 -3.63 10.62
C SER A 121 3.07 -3.23 10.21
N SER A 122 2.34 -2.57 11.11
CA SER A 122 0.99 -2.05 10.86
C SER A 122 0.97 -0.76 10.03
N ASN A 123 2.08 -0.03 9.98
CA ASN A 123 2.20 1.24 9.25
C ASN A 123 3.13 1.14 8.03
N ALA A 124 3.19 -0.03 7.40
CA ALA A 124 3.97 -0.24 6.20
C ALA A 124 3.47 0.64 5.04
N LEU A 125 4.38 0.96 4.12
CA LEU A 125 4.04 1.52 2.83
C LEU A 125 3.71 0.37 1.88
N ILE A 126 2.47 0.31 1.44
CA ILE A 126 1.99 -0.71 0.51
C ILE A 126 1.90 -0.09 -0.87
N LEU A 127 2.62 -0.65 -1.83
CA LEU A 127 2.48 -0.32 -3.24
C LEU A 127 1.49 -1.28 -3.89
N LEU A 128 0.37 -0.75 -4.37
CA LEU A 128 -0.58 -1.46 -5.21
C LEU A 128 -0.17 -1.26 -6.67
N ASP A 129 0.37 -2.30 -7.29
CA ASP A 129 0.91 -2.23 -8.64
C ASP A 129 -0.03 -2.92 -9.63
N GLU A 130 -0.03 -2.41 -10.87
CA GLU A 130 -0.86 -2.94 -11.97
C GLU A 130 -2.37 -2.91 -11.69
N VAL A 131 -2.85 -1.85 -11.03
CA VAL A 131 -4.28 -1.66 -10.70
C VAL A 131 -5.14 -1.63 -11.99
N ASP A 132 -4.59 -1.11 -13.07
CA ASP A 132 -5.21 -1.04 -14.40
C ASP A 132 -5.42 -2.40 -15.07
N LYS A 133 -4.76 -3.46 -14.56
CA LYS A 133 -4.85 -4.82 -15.08
C LYS A 133 -5.74 -5.75 -14.25
N MET A 134 -6.47 -5.21 -13.28
CA MET A 134 -7.52 -5.98 -12.60
C MET A 134 -8.65 -6.28 -13.57
N GLY A 135 -9.24 -7.46 -13.44
CA GLY A 135 -10.42 -7.86 -14.19
C GLY A 135 -11.60 -8.13 -13.26
N THR A 136 -12.76 -8.31 -13.87
CA THR A 136 -13.96 -8.79 -13.19
C THR A 136 -14.34 -10.14 -13.73
N ASP A 137 -14.88 -11.02 -12.90
CA ASP A 137 -15.50 -12.27 -13.34
C ASP A 137 -16.82 -12.52 -12.55
N PHE A 138 -17.41 -13.70 -12.75
CA PHE A 138 -18.64 -14.08 -12.07
C PHE A 138 -18.50 -14.25 -10.54
N ARG A 139 -17.29 -14.24 -10.00
CA ARG A 139 -16.97 -14.39 -8.59
C ARG A 139 -16.89 -13.07 -7.83
N GLY A 140 -17.14 -11.95 -8.49
CA GLY A 140 -17.19 -10.64 -7.86
C GLY A 140 -16.38 -9.59 -8.56
N ASP A 141 -16.33 -8.41 -7.92
CA ASP A 141 -15.60 -7.25 -8.42
C ASP A 141 -14.48 -6.86 -7.44
N PRO A 142 -13.24 -7.25 -7.70
CA PRO A 142 -12.12 -6.88 -6.84
C PRO A 142 -11.87 -5.37 -6.80
N ALA A 143 -12.31 -4.61 -7.81
CA ALA A 143 -12.18 -3.16 -7.81
C ALA A 143 -13.07 -2.51 -6.75
N SER A 144 -14.29 -3.02 -6.56
CA SER A 144 -15.19 -2.56 -5.48
C SER A 144 -14.60 -2.84 -4.09
N ALA A 145 -14.02 -4.03 -3.89
CA ALA A 145 -13.35 -4.35 -2.63
C ALA A 145 -12.14 -3.45 -2.38
N LEU A 146 -11.38 -3.15 -3.43
CA LEU A 146 -10.23 -2.25 -3.33
C LEU A 146 -10.66 -0.81 -3.04
N LEU A 147 -11.76 -0.34 -3.62
CA LEU A 147 -12.33 0.98 -3.34
C LEU A 147 -12.62 1.13 -1.85
N GLU A 148 -13.26 0.14 -1.22
CA GLU A 148 -13.54 0.16 0.22
C GLU A 148 -12.25 0.22 1.07
N VAL A 149 -11.18 -0.44 0.64
CA VAL A 149 -9.87 -0.36 1.32
C VAL A 149 -9.26 1.04 1.19
N LEU A 150 -9.41 1.68 0.04
CA LEU A 150 -8.74 2.94 -0.29
C LEU A 150 -9.51 4.18 0.17
N ASP A 151 -10.84 4.10 0.24
CA ASP A 151 -11.68 5.23 0.64
C ASP A 151 -11.57 5.47 2.15
N PRO A 152 -11.10 6.65 2.61
CA PRO A 152 -10.99 6.97 4.03
C PRO A 152 -12.32 6.92 4.80
N GLU A 153 -13.46 7.09 4.11
CA GLU A 153 -14.79 7.01 4.72
C GLU A 153 -15.25 5.56 4.91
N GLN A 154 -14.85 4.67 4.01
CA GLN A 154 -15.28 3.27 3.99
C GLN A 154 -14.26 2.31 4.62
N ASN A 155 -12.98 2.67 4.66
CA ASN A 155 -11.92 1.75 5.10
C ASN A 155 -12.07 1.27 6.56
N ALA A 156 -12.76 2.04 7.41
CA ALA A 156 -13.04 1.64 8.79
C ALA A 156 -14.03 0.46 8.89
N THR A 157 -14.85 0.26 7.86
CA THR A 157 -15.83 -0.83 7.77
C THR A 157 -15.34 -2.02 6.97
N PHE A 158 -14.14 -1.92 6.38
CA PHE A 158 -13.56 -3.03 5.63
C PHE A 158 -13.34 -4.24 6.52
N ASN A 159 -13.92 -5.37 6.12
CA ASN A 159 -13.78 -6.64 6.80
C ASN A 159 -13.14 -7.67 5.87
N ASP A 160 -12.07 -8.30 6.34
CA ASP A 160 -11.55 -9.52 5.73
C ASP A 160 -12.44 -10.70 6.15
N HIS A 161 -12.79 -11.55 5.22
CA HIS A 161 -13.70 -12.68 5.47
C HIS A 161 -13.01 -13.88 6.15
N TYR A 162 -11.67 -13.86 6.22
CA TYR A 162 -10.92 -14.88 6.94
C TYR A 162 -10.98 -14.62 8.46
#